data_090e28729a36b7358b86aa193a169103
#
_entry.id   090e28729a36b7358b86aa193a169103
#
_cell.length_a   1.000
_cell.length_b   1.000
_cell.length_c   1.000
_cell.angle_alpha   90.00
_cell.angle_beta   90.00
_cell.angle_gamma   90.00
#
_symmetry.space_group_name_H-M   'P 1'
#
loop_
_entity.id
_entity.type
_entity.pdbx_description
1 polymer ?
#
loop_
_entity_poly.entity_id
_entity_poly.type
_entity_poly.pdbx_seq_one_letter_code
_entity_poly.pdbx_strand_id
1 'polypeptide(L)'
;MQEQDKRKLAAELKNNLSKLMEKRSNWEVHWQEVADYMFPRKADITIDRPKGDKRHTVIFDGTAIHSMELLASSLHGMLTSSVNRWFGLRFKETVVNEDDEAREWLEDVTDKMYLAISRSNFQQEVFESYFDLIAFGTSCLQIEEDKDDIVRFSSRHIKELYISEDAKGMVNCIYRRFKMTAKATVEKFGIENLSLKTQNTFKKSPFDDIDLCHVVKPRDMYNPRKMDKQNMPYTSVYFEYDAGHIISEGGFK
;
A
#
# COMPACT_ATOMS: atom_id res chain seq x y z
N MET A 1 25.40 -5.61 1.57
CA MET A 1 25.01 -7.05 1.49
C MET A 1 25.67 -7.67 0.28
N GLN A 2 26.30 -8.86 0.43
CA GLN A 2 26.94 -9.54 -0.71
C GLN A 2 25.87 -10.07 -1.68
N GLU A 3 26.20 -10.25 -2.96
CA GLU A 3 25.25 -10.69 -4.00
C GLU A 3 24.60 -12.04 -3.66
N GLN A 4 25.35 -12.94 -3.02
CA GLN A 4 24.84 -14.24 -2.58
C GLN A 4 23.78 -14.12 -1.47
N ASP A 5 23.94 -13.15 -0.56
CA ASP A 5 22.96 -12.89 0.51
C ASP A 5 21.68 -12.30 -0.05
N LYS A 6 21.78 -11.42 -1.05
CA LYS A 6 20.62 -10.86 -1.75
C LYS A 6 19.78 -11.94 -2.44
N ARG A 7 20.43 -12.90 -3.10
CA ARG A 7 19.73 -14.02 -3.75
C ARG A 7 19.04 -14.95 -2.74
N LYS A 8 19.67 -15.22 -1.60
CA LYS A 8 19.05 -16.01 -0.52
C LYS A 8 17.83 -15.30 0.05
N LEU A 9 17.95 -14.00 0.33
CA LEU A 9 16.84 -13.20 0.82
C LEU A 9 15.68 -13.17 -0.17
N ALA A 10 15.93 -12.95 -1.47
CA ALA A 10 14.89 -12.96 -2.48
C ALA A 10 14.18 -14.31 -2.58
N ALA A 11 14.91 -15.42 -2.49
CA ALA A 11 14.33 -16.76 -2.49
C ALA A 11 13.46 -17.03 -1.26
N GLU A 12 13.91 -16.58 -0.07
CA GLU A 12 13.12 -16.65 1.17
C GLU A 12 11.82 -15.85 1.05
N LEU A 13 11.91 -14.58 0.62
CA LEU A 13 10.74 -13.72 0.45
C LEU A 13 9.74 -14.29 -0.56
N LYS A 14 10.22 -14.85 -1.66
CA LYS A 14 9.37 -15.50 -2.67
C LYS A 14 8.67 -16.74 -2.11
N ASN A 15 9.35 -17.58 -1.34
CA ASN A 15 8.76 -18.74 -0.69
C ASN A 15 7.69 -18.35 0.34
N ASN A 16 7.95 -17.33 1.15
CA ASN A 16 6.99 -16.82 2.12
C ASN A 16 5.75 -16.26 1.42
N LEU A 17 5.93 -15.50 0.33
CA LEU A 17 4.82 -15.01 -0.47
C LEU A 17 3.98 -16.17 -1.04
N SER A 18 4.60 -17.22 -1.58
CA SER A 18 3.87 -18.39 -2.10
C SER A 18 2.97 -19.03 -1.04
N LYS A 19 3.47 -19.17 0.20
CA LYS A 19 2.65 -19.69 1.32
C LYS A 19 1.48 -18.78 1.69
N LEU A 20 1.67 -17.44 1.62
CA LEU A 20 0.59 -16.50 1.84
C LEU A 20 -0.46 -16.54 0.72
N MET A 21 -0.03 -16.73 -0.54
CA MET A 21 -0.91 -16.92 -1.68
C MET A 21 -1.81 -18.17 -1.50
N GLU A 22 -1.23 -19.29 -1.10
CA GLU A 22 -1.99 -20.52 -0.82
C GLU A 22 -3.04 -20.32 0.28
N LYS A 23 -2.68 -19.67 1.39
CA LYS A 23 -3.59 -19.38 2.50
C LYS A 23 -4.73 -18.44 2.10
N ARG A 24 -4.50 -17.53 1.16
CA ARG A 24 -5.47 -16.54 0.72
C ARG A 24 -6.43 -17.04 -0.37
N SER A 25 -6.15 -18.16 -1.01
CA SER A 25 -6.88 -18.65 -2.19
C SER A 25 -8.41 -18.70 -2.02
N ASN A 26 -8.89 -19.15 -0.85
CA ASN A 26 -10.33 -19.19 -0.56
C ASN A 26 -10.95 -17.79 -0.44
N TRP A 27 -10.22 -16.83 0.13
CA TRP A 27 -10.65 -15.44 0.23
C TRP A 27 -10.74 -14.77 -1.14
N GLU A 28 -9.83 -15.09 -2.06
CA GLU A 28 -9.84 -14.52 -3.40
C GLU A 28 -11.11 -14.88 -4.17
N VAL A 29 -11.58 -16.11 -4.04
CA VAL A 29 -12.85 -16.55 -4.65
C VAL A 29 -14.05 -15.76 -4.08
N HIS A 30 -14.10 -15.61 -2.75
CA HIS A 30 -15.15 -14.85 -2.10
C HIS A 30 -15.10 -13.36 -2.47
N TRP A 31 -13.93 -12.74 -2.46
CA TRP A 31 -13.76 -11.35 -2.88
C TRP A 31 -14.11 -11.11 -4.34
N GLN A 32 -13.80 -12.08 -5.22
CA GLN A 32 -14.21 -12.01 -6.62
C GLN A 32 -15.73 -11.96 -6.75
N GLU A 33 -16.46 -12.82 -6.03
CA GLU A 33 -17.91 -12.84 -6.04
C GLU A 33 -18.50 -11.52 -5.52
N VAL A 34 -18.00 -11.02 -4.39
CA VAL A 34 -18.44 -9.72 -3.84
C VAL A 34 -18.17 -8.59 -4.84
N ALA A 35 -17.00 -8.57 -5.47
CA ALA A 35 -16.64 -7.53 -6.42
C ALA A 35 -17.48 -7.58 -7.71
N ASP A 36 -17.79 -8.76 -8.21
CA ASP A 36 -18.63 -8.92 -9.42
C ASP A 36 -20.04 -8.31 -9.24
N TYR A 37 -20.61 -8.33 -8.03
CA TYR A 37 -21.94 -7.79 -7.75
C TYR A 37 -21.97 -6.39 -7.16
N MET A 38 -20.99 -6.04 -6.33
CA MET A 38 -20.98 -4.79 -5.56
C MET A 38 -19.94 -3.78 -6.05
N PHE A 39 -18.78 -4.25 -6.55
CA PHE A 39 -17.64 -3.39 -6.86
C PHE A 39 -17.00 -3.74 -8.22
N PRO A 40 -17.75 -3.67 -9.33
CA PRO A 40 -17.31 -4.18 -10.64
C PRO A 40 -16.02 -3.54 -11.16
N ARG A 41 -15.74 -2.29 -10.80
CA ARG A 41 -14.48 -1.63 -11.21
C ARG A 41 -13.22 -2.24 -10.59
N LYS A 42 -13.34 -3.01 -9.49
CA LYS A 42 -12.25 -3.77 -8.85
C LYS A 42 -12.47 -5.30 -8.92
N ALA A 43 -13.30 -5.78 -9.85
CA ALA A 43 -13.65 -7.19 -9.97
C ALA A 43 -12.60 -8.06 -10.70
N ASP A 44 -11.37 -7.61 -10.83
CA ASP A 44 -10.28 -8.40 -11.44
C ASP A 44 -9.38 -8.99 -10.35
N ILE A 45 -9.91 -9.86 -9.49
CA ILE A 45 -9.19 -10.48 -8.37
C ILE A 45 -8.59 -11.82 -8.80
N THR A 46 -9.43 -12.79 -9.13
CA THR A 46 -9.01 -14.11 -9.63
C THR A 46 -8.96 -14.16 -11.16
N ILE A 47 -9.63 -13.24 -11.83
CA ILE A 47 -9.75 -13.15 -13.27
C ILE A 47 -8.98 -11.92 -13.75
N ASP A 48 -8.05 -12.12 -14.70
CA ASP A 48 -7.38 -11.01 -15.38
C ASP A 48 -8.15 -10.67 -16.66
N ARG A 49 -8.87 -9.56 -16.65
CA ARG A 49 -9.57 -9.04 -17.84
C ARG A 49 -8.71 -7.97 -18.52
N PRO A 50 -8.64 -7.94 -19.86
CA PRO A 50 -8.00 -6.85 -20.59
C PRO A 50 -8.59 -5.47 -20.23
N LYS A 51 -7.79 -4.44 -20.41
CA LYS A 51 -8.26 -3.06 -20.24
C LYS A 51 -9.37 -2.76 -21.23
N GLY A 52 -10.51 -2.23 -20.75
CA GLY A 52 -11.69 -1.92 -21.59
C GLY A 52 -12.75 -3.00 -21.63
N ASP A 53 -12.50 -4.22 -21.15
CA ASP A 53 -13.52 -5.26 -21.06
C ASP A 53 -14.65 -4.89 -20.10
N LYS A 54 -15.85 -5.40 -20.41
CA LYS A 54 -17.04 -5.21 -19.56
C LYS A 54 -16.93 -6.01 -18.28
N ARG A 55 -17.19 -5.35 -17.12
CA ARG A 55 -17.13 -5.95 -15.78
C ARG A 55 -18.49 -6.03 -15.07
N HIS A 56 -19.56 -5.66 -15.77
CA HIS A 56 -20.92 -5.55 -15.20
C HIS A 56 -21.92 -6.56 -15.79
N THR A 57 -21.43 -7.61 -16.42
CA THR A 57 -22.30 -8.58 -17.16
C THR A 57 -23.22 -9.39 -16.26
N VAL A 58 -22.90 -9.51 -14.98
CA VAL A 58 -23.71 -10.26 -13.99
C VAL A 58 -24.58 -9.35 -13.11
N ILE A 59 -24.54 -8.04 -13.31
CA ILE A 59 -25.30 -7.06 -12.53
C ILE A 59 -26.64 -6.82 -13.19
N PHE A 60 -27.71 -7.27 -12.55
CA PHE A 60 -29.09 -7.06 -12.99
C PHE A 60 -29.81 -6.00 -12.17
N ASP A 61 -29.31 -5.72 -10.94
CA ASP A 61 -29.85 -4.72 -10.02
C ASP A 61 -28.69 -3.92 -9.40
N GLY A 62 -28.82 -2.59 -9.37
CA GLY A 62 -27.82 -1.67 -8.85
C GLY A 62 -27.93 -1.38 -7.36
N THR A 63 -28.86 -1.98 -6.62
CA THR A 63 -29.11 -1.68 -5.20
C THR A 63 -27.88 -1.90 -4.34
N ALA A 64 -27.12 -2.97 -4.55
CA ALA A 64 -25.91 -3.26 -3.78
C ALA A 64 -24.80 -2.21 -4.01
N ILE A 65 -24.59 -1.80 -5.26
CA ILE A 65 -23.62 -0.77 -5.63
C ILE A 65 -23.98 0.57 -4.99
N HIS A 66 -25.28 0.97 -5.11
CA HIS A 66 -25.77 2.22 -4.53
C HIS A 66 -25.64 2.24 -3.00
N SER A 67 -26.00 1.13 -2.34
CA SER A 67 -25.87 1.01 -0.89
C SER A 67 -24.42 1.12 -0.42
N MET A 68 -23.49 0.54 -1.16
CA MET A 68 -22.04 0.65 -0.89
C MET A 68 -21.56 2.09 -1.06
N GLU A 69 -21.98 2.78 -2.12
CA GLU A 69 -21.65 4.19 -2.35
C GLU A 69 -22.18 5.10 -1.25
N LEU A 70 -23.43 4.87 -0.80
CA LEU A 70 -24.05 5.62 0.28
C LEU A 70 -23.29 5.43 1.60
N LEU A 71 -22.92 4.18 1.92
CA LEU A 71 -22.15 3.88 3.12
C LEU A 71 -20.75 4.49 3.08
N ALA A 72 -20.03 4.36 1.95
CA ALA A 72 -18.70 4.96 1.78
C ALA A 72 -18.74 6.48 1.91
N SER A 73 -19.73 7.14 1.31
CA SER A 73 -19.92 8.59 1.42
C SER A 73 -20.22 9.02 2.86
N SER A 74 -21.05 8.24 3.57
CA SER A 74 -21.35 8.50 4.98
C SER A 74 -20.11 8.36 5.87
N LEU A 75 -19.33 7.28 5.70
CA LEU A 75 -18.07 7.10 6.43
C LEU A 75 -17.08 8.23 6.16
N HIS A 76 -16.92 8.62 4.90
CA HIS A 76 -16.04 9.70 4.52
C HIS A 76 -16.47 11.04 5.16
N GLY A 77 -17.77 11.37 5.11
CA GLY A 77 -18.29 12.61 5.71
C GLY A 77 -18.18 12.64 7.24
N MET A 78 -18.27 11.47 7.89
CA MET A 78 -18.22 11.38 9.36
C MET A 78 -16.80 11.26 9.93
N LEU A 79 -15.90 10.50 9.28
CA LEU A 79 -14.58 10.15 9.82
C LEU A 79 -13.47 11.07 9.31
N THR A 80 -13.51 11.46 8.04
CA THR A 80 -12.41 12.20 7.38
C THR A 80 -12.91 13.39 6.58
N SER A 81 -13.89 14.11 7.13
CA SER A 81 -14.45 15.31 6.51
C SER A 81 -13.35 16.31 6.13
N SER A 82 -13.45 16.86 4.91
CA SER A 82 -12.56 17.95 4.46
C SER A 82 -12.86 19.29 5.13
N VAL A 83 -14.04 19.42 5.72
CA VAL A 83 -14.52 20.68 6.34
C VAL A 83 -14.20 20.74 7.82
N ASN A 84 -14.35 19.63 8.52
CA ASN A 84 -14.18 19.56 9.97
C ASN A 84 -12.82 18.95 10.33
N ARG A 85 -12.22 19.46 11.40
CA ARG A 85 -11.05 18.81 11.99
C ARG A 85 -11.45 17.46 12.59
N TRP A 86 -10.79 16.40 12.18
CA TRP A 86 -11.08 15.02 12.61
C TRP A 86 -9.94 14.38 13.40
N PHE A 87 -8.78 15.05 13.54
CA PHE A 87 -7.70 14.65 14.45
C PHE A 87 -7.06 15.87 15.10
N GLY A 88 -6.34 15.64 16.19
CA GLY A 88 -5.49 16.60 16.88
C GLY A 88 -4.32 15.88 17.54
N LEU A 89 -3.24 16.58 17.77
CA LEU A 89 -2.03 16.05 18.39
C LEU A 89 -2.07 16.26 19.92
N ARG A 90 -1.50 15.29 20.65
CA ARG A 90 -1.27 15.36 22.09
C ARG A 90 0.04 14.68 22.45
N PHE A 91 0.73 15.20 23.45
CA PHE A 91 1.84 14.48 24.05
C PHE A 91 1.30 13.30 24.88
N LYS A 92 2.11 12.24 24.97
CA LYS A 92 1.78 11.06 25.78
C LYS A 92 1.68 11.39 27.27
N GLU A 93 2.49 12.35 27.73
CA GLU A 93 2.55 12.80 29.11
C GLU A 93 1.52 13.92 29.34
N THR A 94 0.58 13.69 30.25
CA THR A 94 -0.53 14.60 30.51
C THR A 94 -0.05 15.97 31.03
N VAL A 95 0.99 15.99 31.87
CA VAL A 95 1.54 17.22 32.45
C VAL A 95 2.04 18.20 31.39
N VAL A 96 2.65 17.69 30.30
CA VAL A 96 3.14 18.53 29.19
C VAL A 96 1.97 19.13 28.41
N ASN A 97 0.82 18.47 28.38
CA ASN A 97 -0.37 18.99 27.68
C ASN A 97 -1.06 20.13 28.45
N GLU A 98 -0.69 20.38 29.69
CA GLU A 98 -1.21 21.52 30.51
C GLU A 98 -0.39 22.79 30.30
N ASP A 99 0.79 22.70 29.70
CA ASP A 99 1.62 23.84 29.36
C ASP A 99 1.08 24.57 28.11
N ASP A 100 0.93 25.89 28.21
CA ASP A 100 0.35 26.71 27.15
C ASP A 100 1.24 26.76 25.89
N GLU A 101 2.57 26.84 26.04
CA GLU A 101 3.52 26.85 24.92
C GLU A 101 3.48 25.51 24.18
N ALA A 102 3.39 24.41 24.91
CA ALA A 102 3.29 23.07 24.33
C ALA A 102 1.97 22.88 23.54
N ARG A 103 0.86 23.43 24.04
CA ARG A 103 -0.44 23.39 23.33
C ARG A 103 -0.42 24.21 22.06
N GLU A 104 0.12 25.44 22.12
CA GLU A 104 0.24 26.32 20.93
C GLU A 104 1.11 25.64 19.85
N TRP A 105 2.23 25.02 20.24
CA TRP A 105 3.07 24.27 19.33
C TRP A 105 2.35 23.08 18.69
N LEU A 106 1.57 22.31 19.47
CA LEU A 106 0.78 21.19 18.96
C LEU A 106 -0.31 21.64 17.98
N GLU A 107 -0.96 22.78 18.24
CA GLU A 107 -1.95 23.35 17.33
C GLU A 107 -1.31 23.81 16.02
N ASP A 108 -0.17 24.51 16.07
CA ASP A 108 0.57 24.92 14.87
C ASP A 108 1.01 23.72 14.03
N VAL A 109 1.53 22.65 14.66
CA VAL A 109 1.89 21.42 13.96
C VAL A 109 0.65 20.73 13.36
N THR A 110 -0.45 20.68 14.11
CA THR A 110 -1.71 20.12 13.62
C THR A 110 -2.20 20.86 12.39
N ASP A 111 -2.16 22.19 12.39
CA ASP A 111 -2.55 23.02 11.25
C ASP A 111 -1.67 22.79 10.02
N LYS A 112 -0.37 22.67 10.21
CA LYS A 112 0.57 22.31 9.14
C LYS A 112 0.29 20.93 8.56
N MET A 113 -0.07 19.95 9.40
CA MET A 113 -0.47 18.61 8.94
C MET A 113 -1.76 18.66 8.13
N TYR A 114 -2.80 19.41 8.59
CA TYR A 114 -4.01 19.61 7.82
C TYR A 114 -3.75 20.27 6.47
N LEU A 115 -2.87 21.27 6.43
CA LEU A 115 -2.47 21.92 5.19
C LEU A 115 -1.79 20.97 4.22
N ALA A 116 -0.87 20.12 4.70
CA ALA A 116 -0.20 19.11 3.89
C ALA A 116 -1.20 18.08 3.34
N ILE A 117 -2.11 17.59 4.19
CA ILE A 117 -3.17 16.64 3.80
C ILE A 117 -4.12 17.28 2.78
N SER A 118 -4.52 18.54 2.97
CA SER A 118 -5.45 19.23 2.06
C SER A 118 -4.88 19.52 0.67
N ARG A 119 -3.55 19.66 0.56
CA ARG A 119 -2.85 19.83 -0.73
C ARG A 119 -2.63 18.50 -1.45
N SER A 120 -2.61 17.39 -0.70
CA SER A 120 -2.39 16.07 -1.24
C SER A 120 -3.67 15.47 -1.84
N ASN A 121 -3.53 14.27 -2.40
CA ASN A 121 -4.65 13.47 -2.92
C ASN A 121 -5.36 12.64 -1.83
N PHE A 122 -5.21 12.98 -0.54
CA PHE A 122 -5.74 12.21 0.60
C PHE A 122 -7.24 11.93 0.48
N GLN A 123 -8.05 12.96 0.22
CA GLN A 123 -9.51 12.82 0.20
C GLN A 123 -9.99 11.80 -0.83
N GLN A 124 -9.36 11.79 -2.01
CA GLN A 124 -9.67 10.83 -3.06
C GLN A 124 -9.25 9.41 -2.68
N GLU A 125 -8.05 9.23 -2.18
CA GLU A 125 -7.50 7.91 -1.88
C GLU A 125 -8.12 7.28 -0.62
N VAL A 126 -8.45 8.08 0.40
CA VAL A 126 -9.15 7.57 1.58
C VAL A 126 -10.59 7.17 1.24
N PHE A 127 -11.25 7.88 0.34
CA PHE A 127 -12.58 7.51 -0.13
C PHE A 127 -12.54 6.14 -0.85
N GLU A 128 -11.54 5.92 -1.72
CA GLU A 128 -11.30 4.60 -2.32
C GLU A 128 -11.04 3.51 -1.26
N SER A 129 -10.29 3.85 -0.20
CA SER A 129 -10.03 2.93 0.90
C SER A 129 -11.31 2.54 1.66
N TYR A 130 -12.28 3.43 1.80
CA TYR A 130 -13.57 3.08 2.38
C TYR A 130 -14.36 2.10 1.52
N PHE A 131 -14.33 2.24 0.20
CA PHE A 131 -14.92 1.24 -0.68
C PHE A 131 -14.27 -0.14 -0.51
N ASP A 132 -12.94 -0.20 -0.47
CA ASP A 132 -12.23 -1.46 -0.25
C ASP A 132 -12.57 -2.09 1.10
N LEU A 133 -12.66 -1.27 2.15
CA LEU A 133 -13.00 -1.72 3.50
C LEU A 133 -14.44 -2.29 3.56
N ILE A 134 -15.39 -1.64 2.90
CA ILE A 134 -16.79 -2.09 2.86
C ILE A 134 -16.92 -3.38 2.04
N ALA A 135 -16.28 -3.43 0.86
CA ALA A 135 -16.41 -4.59 -0.03
C ALA A 135 -15.62 -5.81 0.46
N PHE A 136 -14.42 -5.62 0.96
CA PHE A 136 -13.46 -6.71 1.22
C PHE A 136 -13.11 -6.89 2.70
N GLY A 137 -13.57 -6.00 3.58
CA GLY A 137 -13.23 -6.00 5.02
C GLY A 137 -11.79 -5.59 5.31
N THR A 138 -10.99 -5.29 4.28
CA THR A 138 -9.59 -4.91 4.39
C THR A 138 -9.25 -3.88 3.33
N SER A 139 -8.48 -2.87 3.72
CA SER A 139 -7.98 -1.84 2.79
C SER A 139 -6.50 -1.55 3.08
N CYS A 140 -5.78 -1.07 2.10
CA CYS A 140 -4.38 -0.66 2.26
C CYS A 140 -4.17 0.71 1.64
N LEU A 141 -3.88 1.67 2.49
CA LEU A 141 -3.49 3.02 2.09
C LEU A 141 -1.98 3.16 2.26
N GLN A 142 -1.27 3.26 1.15
CA GLN A 142 0.17 3.51 1.14
C GLN A 142 0.43 5.01 1.19
N ILE A 143 1.35 5.42 2.07
CA ILE A 143 1.77 6.81 2.23
C ILE A 143 3.22 6.90 1.79
N GLU A 144 3.52 7.80 0.88
CA GLU A 144 4.87 8.05 0.36
C GLU A 144 5.18 9.56 0.47
N GLU A 145 6.44 9.89 0.66
CA GLU A 145 6.91 11.27 0.55
C GLU A 145 6.79 11.74 -0.91
N ASP A 146 6.29 12.95 -1.10
CA ASP A 146 6.18 13.58 -2.41
C ASP A 146 6.94 14.91 -2.44
N LYS A 147 7.63 15.18 -3.53
CA LYS A 147 8.48 16.38 -3.66
C LYS A 147 7.65 17.65 -3.89
N ASP A 148 6.49 17.50 -4.51
CA ASP A 148 5.63 18.62 -4.89
C ASP A 148 4.57 18.89 -3.81
N ASP A 149 3.92 17.83 -3.30
CA ASP A 149 2.78 17.93 -2.36
C ASP A 149 3.12 17.46 -0.93
N ILE A 150 4.42 17.26 -0.60
CA ILE A 150 4.92 16.79 0.70
C ILE A 150 4.58 15.32 0.94
N VAL A 151 3.32 14.92 0.77
CA VAL A 151 2.83 13.56 1.02
C VAL A 151 1.87 13.13 -0.08
N ARG A 152 2.01 11.90 -0.53
CA ARG A 152 1.14 11.26 -1.51
C ARG A 152 0.56 9.99 -0.95
N PHE A 153 -0.74 9.82 -1.14
CA PHE A 153 -1.49 8.64 -0.75
C PHE A 153 -1.81 7.76 -1.97
N SER A 154 -1.93 6.46 -1.75
CA SER A 154 -2.33 5.53 -2.81
C SER A 154 -3.08 4.35 -2.20
N SER A 155 -4.37 4.22 -2.51
CA SER A 155 -5.16 3.04 -2.20
C SER A 155 -4.71 1.87 -3.06
N ARG A 156 -4.31 0.77 -2.43
CA ARG A 156 -3.78 -0.41 -3.12
C ARG A 156 -4.85 -1.49 -3.24
N HIS A 157 -4.99 -2.03 -4.45
CA HIS A 157 -5.98 -3.08 -4.72
C HIS A 157 -5.69 -4.33 -3.88
N ILE A 158 -6.74 -4.91 -3.27
CA ILE A 158 -6.63 -6.12 -2.43
C ILE A 158 -5.96 -7.30 -3.14
N LYS A 159 -6.12 -7.42 -4.45
CA LYS A 159 -5.46 -8.43 -5.29
C LYS A 159 -3.94 -8.46 -5.11
N GLU A 160 -3.33 -7.29 -4.97
CA GLU A 160 -1.89 -7.14 -4.88
C GLU A 160 -1.33 -7.45 -3.48
N LEU A 161 -2.18 -7.53 -2.45
CA LEU A 161 -1.79 -7.51 -1.04
C LEU A 161 -1.88 -8.87 -0.37
N TYR A 162 -0.83 -9.24 0.33
CA TYR A 162 -0.75 -10.44 1.17
C TYR A 162 -0.23 -10.01 2.54
N ILE A 163 -1.00 -10.26 3.56
CA ILE A 163 -0.72 -9.83 4.94
C ILE A 163 -0.41 -11.01 5.84
N SER A 164 0.38 -10.76 6.86
CA SER A 164 0.64 -11.70 7.94
C SER A 164 0.56 -10.98 9.28
N GLU A 165 0.06 -11.67 10.28
CA GLU A 165 -0.13 -11.19 11.63
C GLU A 165 0.93 -11.74 12.58
N ASP A 166 1.19 -11.00 13.63
CA ASP A 166 2.00 -11.45 14.75
C ASP A 166 1.20 -12.34 15.72
N ALA A 167 1.84 -12.79 16.79
CA ALA A 167 1.19 -13.61 17.84
C ALA A 167 0.04 -12.89 18.58
N LYS A 168 -0.10 -11.57 18.40
CA LYS A 168 -1.17 -10.76 18.99
C LYS A 168 -2.32 -10.50 18.02
N GLY A 169 -2.26 -11.05 16.81
CA GLY A 169 -3.24 -10.79 15.75
C GLY A 169 -3.10 -9.42 15.08
N MET A 170 -1.94 -8.76 15.24
CA MET A 170 -1.69 -7.48 14.59
C MET A 170 -0.93 -7.69 13.28
N VAL A 171 -1.41 -7.07 12.20
CA VAL A 171 -0.71 -7.11 10.91
C VAL A 171 0.63 -6.42 11.05
N ASN A 172 1.71 -7.17 10.89
CA ASN A 172 3.08 -6.67 11.00
C ASN A 172 3.92 -6.93 9.75
N CYS A 173 3.42 -7.73 8.81
CA CYS A 173 4.13 -8.03 7.58
C CYS A 173 3.19 -7.92 6.39
N ILE A 174 3.62 -7.18 5.36
CA ILE A 174 2.85 -6.94 4.14
C ILE A 174 3.72 -7.29 2.95
N TYR A 175 3.18 -8.10 2.04
CA TYR A 175 3.71 -8.34 0.71
C TYR A 175 2.76 -7.73 -0.31
N ARG A 176 3.28 -6.93 -1.23
CA ARG A 176 2.55 -6.40 -2.36
C ARG A 176 3.18 -6.91 -3.65
N ARG A 177 2.45 -7.70 -4.43
CA ARG A 177 2.85 -8.14 -5.77
C ARG A 177 2.05 -7.37 -6.82
N PHE A 178 2.74 -6.67 -7.71
CA PHE A 178 2.11 -5.79 -8.68
C PHE A 178 2.91 -5.74 -9.98
N LYS A 179 2.25 -5.31 -11.05
CA LYS A 179 2.89 -5.11 -12.36
C LYS A 179 3.14 -3.63 -12.59
N MET A 180 4.28 -3.32 -13.19
CA MET A 180 4.66 -1.98 -13.60
C MET A 180 5.38 -2.05 -14.94
N THR A 181 5.13 -1.09 -15.85
CA THR A 181 5.84 -1.07 -17.14
C THR A 181 7.35 -0.93 -16.93
N ALA A 182 8.14 -1.52 -17.85
CA ALA A 182 9.59 -1.43 -17.79
C ALA A 182 10.09 0.02 -17.72
N LYS A 183 9.42 0.94 -18.48
CA LYS A 183 9.71 2.37 -18.44
C LYS A 183 9.52 2.96 -17.04
N ALA A 184 8.35 2.76 -16.43
CA ALA A 184 8.06 3.28 -15.09
C ALA A 184 8.97 2.65 -14.01
N THR A 185 9.36 1.39 -14.20
CA THR A 185 10.29 0.71 -13.29
C THR A 185 11.68 1.35 -13.34
N VAL A 186 12.17 1.67 -14.54
CA VAL A 186 13.46 2.38 -14.72
C VAL A 186 13.39 3.80 -14.15
N GLU A 187 12.30 4.52 -14.36
CA GLU A 187 12.09 5.88 -13.81
C GLU A 187 12.08 5.89 -12.28
N LYS A 188 11.47 4.88 -11.66
CA LYS A 188 11.35 4.80 -10.19
C LYS A 188 12.64 4.33 -9.51
N PHE A 189 13.34 3.34 -10.05
CA PHE A 189 14.42 2.64 -9.36
C PHE A 189 15.81 2.87 -9.95
N GLY A 190 15.92 3.45 -11.14
CA GLY A 190 17.17 3.56 -11.90
C GLY A 190 17.53 2.25 -12.62
N ILE A 191 18.08 2.36 -13.82
CA ILE A 191 18.39 1.20 -14.68
C ILE A 191 19.50 0.31 -14.08
N GLU A 192 20.44 0.91 -13.33
CA GLU A 192 21.58 0.24 -12.71
C GLU A 192 21.19 -0.73 -11.59
N ASN A 193 20.01 -0.53 -10.98
CA ASN A 193 19.51 -1.35 -9.87
C ASN A 193 18.64 -2.54 -10.34
N LEU A 194 18.41 -2.64 -11.64
CA LEU A 194 17.52 -3.64 -12.23
C LEU A 194 18.30 -4.82 -12.80
N SER A 195 17.67 -5.99 -12.86
CA SER A 195 18.25 -7.18 -13.48
C SER A 195 18.51 -6.97 -14.97
N LEU A 196 19.46 -7.71 -15.52
CA LEU A 196 19.76 -7.70 -16.96
C LEU A 196 18.52 -8.04 -17.82
N LYS A 197 17.62 -8.90 -17.32
CA LYS A 197 16.36 -9.25 -17.96
C LYS A 197 15.49 -8.01 -18.15
N THR A 198 15.26 -7.26 -17.08
CA THR A 198 14.44 -6.04 -17.09
C THR A 198 15.07 -4.93 -17.91
N GLN A 199 16.41 -4.75 -17.82
CA GLN A 199 17.13 -3.79 -18.67
C GLN A 199 16.96 -4.09 -20.16
N ASN A 200 17.02 -5.39 -20.55
CA ASN A 200 16.80 -5.80 -21.93
C ASN A 200 15.35 -5.64 -22.36
N THR A 201 14.38 -5.90 -21.49
CA THR A 201 12.97 -5.63 -21.75
C THR A 201 12.74 -4.14 -21.98
N PHE A 202 13.30 -3.27 -21.14
CA PHE A 202 13.21 -1.81 -21.34
C PHE A 202 13.73 -1.34 -22.70
N LYS A 203 14.86 -1.91 -23.17
CA LYS A 203 15.44 -1.55 -24.47
C LYS A 203 14.61 -2.03 -25.66
N LYS A 204 13.91 -3.16 -25.53
CA LYS A 204 13.12 -3.76 -26.62
C LYS A 204 11.67 -3.30 -26.61
N SER A 205 11.05 -3.30 -25.46
CA SER A 205 9.61 -3.06 -25.24
C SER A 205 9.40 -2.28 -23.95
N PRO A 206 9.54 -0.94 -23.93
CA PRO A 206 9.45 -0.13 -22.70
C PRO A 206 8.09 -0.21 -22.00
N PHE A 207 7.03 -0.61 -22.71
CA PHE A 207 5.67 -0.70 -22.20
C PHE A 207 5.27 -2.10 -21.70
N ASP A 208 6.16 -3.09 -21.83
CA ASP A 208 5.91 -4.42 -21.28
C ASP A 208 5.93 -4.37 -19.74
N ASP A 209 5.06 -5.17 -19.13
CA ASP A 209 4.91 -5.23 -17.69
C ASP A 209 6.01 -6.08 -17.04
N ILE A 210 6.58 -5.56 -15.96
CA ILE A 210 7.51 -6.24 -15.07
C ILE A 210 6.77 -6.60 -13.79
N ASP A 211 6.88 -7.85 -13.35
CA ASP A 211 6.29 -8.35 -12.09
C ASP A 211 7.22 -8.00 -10.92
N LEU A 212 6.75 -7.13 -10.05
CA LEU A 212 7.48 -6.60 -8.91
C LEU A 212 6.83 -7.03 -7.61
N CYS A 213 7.66 -7.16 -6.58
CA CYS A 213 7.19 -7.37 -5.24
C CYS A 213 7.79 -6.34 -4.28
N HIS A 214 6.96 -5.76 -3.45
CA HIS A 214 7.33 -4.90 -2.32
C HIS A 214 6.97 -5.60 -1.02
N VAL A 215 7.94 -5.72 -0.12
CA VAL A 215 7.77 -6.37 1.17
C VAL A 215 8.11 -5.41 2.29
N VAL A 216 7.22 -5.28 3.24
CA VAL A 216 7.46 -4.58 4.51
C VAL A 216 7.32 -5.61 5.62
N LYS A 217 8.39 -5.85 6.36
CA LYS A 217 8.40 -6.81 7.48
C LYS A 217 9.18 -6.27 8.67
N PRO A 218 8.89 -6.71 9.91
CA PRO A 218 9.70 -6.32 11.05
C PRO A 218 11.13 -6.80 10.88
N ARG A 219 12.06 -6.04 11.44
CA ARG A 219 13.49 -6.34 11.42
C ARG A 219 13.87 -7.04 12.73
N ASP A 220 14.53 -8.20 12.65
CA ASP A 220 14.91 -8.98 13.82
C ASP A 220 15.90 -8.23 14.73
N MET A 221 16.81 -7.47 14.10
CA MET A 221 17.82 -6.69 14.83
C MET A 221 17.91 -5.28 14.24
N TYR A 222 17.71 -4.27 15.09
CA TYR A 222 17.89 -2.87 14.75
C TYR A 222 18.39 -2.07 15.97
N ASN A 223 19.01 -0.92 15.72
CA ASN A 223 19.47 -0.04 16.80
C ASN A 223 18.57 1.21 16.87
N PRO A 224 17.68 1.32 17.88
CA PRO A 224 16.72 2.43 17.97
C PRO A 224 17.38 3.82 18.17
N ARG A 225 18.68 3.86 18.52
CA ARG A 225 19.44 5.12 18.69
C ARG A 225 19.99 5.65 17.35
N LYS A 226 19.96 4.85 16.29
CA LYS A 226 20.40 5.26 14.95
C LYS A 226 19.19 5.54 14.07
N MET A 227 19.24 6.67 13.33
CA MET A 227 18.14 7.10 12.46
C MET A 227 18.37 6.76 10.98
N ASP A 228 19.29 5.86 10.67
CA ASP A 228 19.55 5.44 9.30
C ASP A 228 18.53 4.35 8.85
N LYS A 229 18.40 4.20 7.53
CA LYS A 229 17.43 3.25 6.91
C LYS A 229 17.67 1.79 7.32
N GLN A 230 18.88 1.44 7.77
CA GLN A 230 19.24 0.08 8.18
C GLN A 230 18.86 -0.23 9.63
N ASN A 231 18.66 0.80 10.44
CA ASN A 231 18.33 0.68 11.86
C ASN A 231 16.88 1.06 12.19
N MET A 232 16.01 1.16 11.19
CA MET A 232 14.57 1.31 11.40
C MET A 232 13.91 -0.03 11.76
N PRO A 233 12.82 -0.05 12.56
CA PRO A 233 12.18 -1.26 13.06
C PRO A 233 11.60 -2.15 11.97
N TYR A 234 11.19 -1.57 10.84
CA TYR A 234 10.72 -2.31 9.69
C TYR A 234 11.70 -2.21 8.52
N THR A 235 11.87 -3.32 7.81
CA THR A 235 12.58 -3.34 6.53
C THR A 235 11.59 -3.26 5.38
N SER A 236 11.98 -2.50 4.33
CA SER A 236 11.23 -2.34 3.08
C SER A 236 12.11 -2.84 1.95
N VAL A 237 11.66 -3.89 1.25
CA VAL A 237 12.44 -4.52 0.18
C VAL A 237 11.61 -4.54 -1.09
N TYR A 238 12.17 -4.00 -2.18
CA TYR A 238 11.64 -4.17 -3.53
C TYR A 238 12.47 -5.21 -4.29
N PHE A 239 11.83 -6.15 -4.94
CA PHE A 239 12.50 -7.13 -5.78
C PHE A 239 11.67 -7.50 -7.03
N GLU A 240 12.35 -7.92 -8.08
CA GLU A 240 11.75 -8.49 -9.28
C GLU A 240 11.32 -9.92 -8.98
N TYR A 241 10.03 -10.22 -9.09
CA TYR A 241 9.47 -11.51 -8.70
C TYR A 241 10.02 -12.65 -9.56
N ASP A 242 10.09 -12.47 -10.87
CA ASP A 242 10.57 -13.50 -11.81
C ASP A 242 12.07 -13.74 -11.68
N ALA A 243 12.86 -12.67 -11.67
CA ALA A 243 14.31 -12.74 -11.64
C ALA A 243 14.88 -13.07 -10.24
N GLY A 244 14.09 -12.86 -9.18
CA GLY A 244 14.58 -12.96 -7.81
C GLY A 244 15.70 -11.96 -7.51
N HIS A 245 15.65 -10.78 -8.16
CA HIS A 245 16.66 -9.74 -8.03
C HIS A 245 16.18 -8.64 -7.10
N ILE A 246 16.93 -8.34 -6.03
CA ILE A 246 16.62 -7.26 -5.12
C ILE A 246 17.01 -5.92 -5.74
N ILE A 247 16.02 -5.05 -5.92
CA ILE A 247 16.17 -3.71 -6.50
C ILE A 247 16.62 -2.71 -5.44
N SER A 248 15.94 -2.69 -4.30
CA SER A 248 16.23 -1.75 -3.23
C SER A 248 15.87 -2.32 -1.86
N GLU A 249 16.63 -1.90 -0.85
CA GLU A 249 16.33 -2.16 0.56
C GLU A 249 16.31 -0.84 1.32
N GLY A 250 15.25 -0.61 2.06
CA GLY A 250 15.01 0.55 2.88
C GLY A 250 14.55 0.19 4.28
N GLY A 251 14.02 1.18 5.01
CA GLY A 251 13.41 0.98 6.31
C GLY A 251 12.29 1.97 6.57
N PHE A 252 11.34 1.58 7.42
CA PHE A 252 10.25 2.39 7.94
C PHE A 252 10.29 2.41 9.48
N LYS A 253 9.78 3.51 10.05
CA LYS A 253 9.57 3.66 11.51
C LYS A 253 8.33 2.90 11.95
#